data_84727c746e9e842d9089792ec6bf1e48
#
_entry.id   84727c746e9e842d9089792ec6bf1e48
#
_cell.length_a   1.000
_cell.length_b   1.000
_cell.length_c   1.000
_cell.angle_alpha   90.00
_cell.angle_beta   90.00
_cell.angle_gamma   90.00
#
_symmetry.space_group_name_H-M   'P 1'
#
loop_
_entity.id
_entity.type
_entity.pdbx_description
1 polymer ?
#
loop_
_entity_poly.entity_id
_entity_poly.type
_entity_poly.pdbx_seq_one_letter_code
_entity_poly.pdbx_strand_id
1 'polypeptide(L)'
;MNRKNFIQQSSVAAAGMLWAPAFSFGKNDEVVLGHNNKRYRLDTKWGELDAAKYPVKDCHEMVQDSKGRILLLTNETKNNVIIYDKKGKLIDTWGTTYPGAHGLTLFNENGAEVLFICDNNRHQVIKTTIDGRELLVLDWPKETGMYTKPDEYIPTETAIASNGDIYVADGYGKDFIIQYNYKGEYIRHFGGRGDKDENLLNAHGVCIDYRHKKHPTLIITSRQQNCFKRYTMEGKYIETISLPGAWVCRPVIKGDYLYAAVLQSKNAEWKQSGFVTILDKNNKVISNLAGTAPVYSKGVPEEMYQTEKVFQYPHDVCIDDEENMYIAQWNSGHVYPYKLQPVS
;
A
#
# COMPACT_ATOMS: atom_id res chain seq x y z
N MET A 1 20.87 -47.93 37.89
CA MET A 1 21.93 -47.21 38.61
C MET A 1 22.55 -46.24 37.62
N ASN A 2 22.70 -45.05 37.79
CA ASN A 2 22.41 -43.95 38.65
C ASN A 2 22.29 -42.66 37.79
N ARG A 3 21.29 -41.88 38.07
CA ARG A 3 21.09 -40.50 37.62
C ARG A 3 22.22 -39.60 38.18
N LYS A 4 22.41 -38.48 37.44
CA LYS A 4 23.07 -37.21 37.77
C LYS A 4 24.41 -36.98 37.09
N ASN A 5 24.37 -36.15 36.05
CA ASN A 5 25.17 -34.95 36.00
C ASN A 5 24.52 -33.93 35.10
N PHE A 6 23.91 -32.96 35.73
CA PHE A 6 23.31 -31.76 35.14
C PHE A 6 24.44 -30.76 34.99
N ILE A 7 24.90 -30.52 33.76
CA ILE A 7 25.88 -29.44 33.49
C ILE A 7 25.07 -28.20 33.17
N GLN A 8 25.19 -27.20 34.01
CA GLN A 8 24.85 -25.82 33.73
C GLN A 8 25.63 -25.35 32.53
N GLN A 9 24.96 -25.03 31.44
CA GLN A 9 25.52 -24.20 30.39
C GLN A 9 24.92 -22.80 30.52
N SER A 10 25.82 -21.89 30.80
CA SER A 10 25.60 -20.45 30.91
C SER A 10 25.09 -19.90 29.60
N SER A 11 23.92 -19.23 29.65
CA SER A 11 23.36 -18.46 28.57
C SER A 11 24.26 -17.25 28.28
N VAL A 12 25.02 -17.31 27.23
CA VAL A 12 25.61 -16.11 26.62
C VAL A 12 24.54 -15.54 25.72
N ALA A 13 23.88 -14.48 26.14
CA ALA A 13 23.05 -13.65 25.28
C ALA A 13 23.92 -12.97 24.25
N ALA A 14 24.02 -13.56 23.07
CA ALA A 14 24.56 -12.88 21.91
C ALA A 14 23.52 -11.84 21.46
N ALA A 15 23.77 -10.59 21.79
CA ALA A 15 23.10 -9.45 21.15
C ALA A 15 23.51 -9.46 19.68
N GLY A 16 22.66 -10.07 18.85
CA GLY A 16 22.79 -9.98 17.40
C GLY A 16 22.48 -8.55 16.98
N MET A 17 23.52 -7.73 16.81
CA MET A 17 23.40 -6.52 16.01
C MET A 17 23.03 -6.94 14.60
N LEU A 18 21.76 -6.72 14.23
CA LEU A 18 21.31 -6.76 12.85
C LEU A 18 22.04 -5.65 12.11
N TRP A 19 23.12 -6.01 11.44
CA TRP A 19 23.75 -5.16 10.44
C TRP A 19 22.78 -5.05 9.26
N ALA A 20 22.01 -3.98 9.22
CA ALA A 20 21.46 -3.52 7.96
C ALA A 20 22.65 -3.14 7.07
N PRO A 21 22.77 -3.66 5.85
CA PRO A 21 23.82 -3.23 4.96
C PRO A 21 23.59 -1.75 4.64
N ALA A 22 24.38 -0.87 5.28
CA ALA A 22 24.43 0.53 4.89
C ALA A 22 25.07 0.57 3.49
N PHE A 23 24.27 0.81 2.47
CA PHE A 23 24.80 1.18 1.17
C PHE A 23 25.50 2.52 1.32
N SER A 24 26.82 2.51 1.27
CA SER A 24 27.63 3.70 1.15
C SER A 24 27.61 4.12 -0.31
N PHE A 25 26.61 4.92 -0.70
CA PHE A 25 26.75 5.73 -1.92
C PHE A 25 27.83 6.78 -1.67
N GLY A 26 28.73 6.94 -2.63
CA GLY A 26 29.71 8.02 -2.59
C GLY A 26 29.00 9.36 -2.39
N LYS A 27 29.64 10.31 -1.72
CA LYS A 27 29.05 11.58 -1.23
C LYS A 27 28.41 12.49 -2.32
N ASN A 28 28.39 12.10 -3.61
CA ASN A 28 27.92 12.92 -4.73
C ASN A 28 27.19 12.15 -5.85
N ASP A 29 26.89 10.85 -5.72
CA ASP A 29 26.20 10.16 -6.81
C ASP A 29 24.68 10.21 -6.60
N GLU A 30 24.00 11.03 -7.42
CA GLU A 30 22.56 11.07 -7.47
C GLU A 30 22.03 9.74 -8.02
N VAL A 31 21.30 8.99 -7.20
CA VAL A 31 20.66 7.74 -7.63
C VAL A 31 19.42 8.05 -8.45
N VAL A 32 19.43 7.66 -9.72
CA VAL A 32 18.29 7.79 -10.64
C VAL A 32 17.76 6.42 -10.97
N LEU A 33 16.49 6.17 -10.65
CA LEU A 33 15.80 4.91 -10.82
C LEU A 33 14.79 4.97 -11.95
N GLY A 34 14.50 3.82 -12.59
CA GLY A 34 13.45 3.69 -13.57
C GLY A 34 13.93 3.66 -15.01
N HIS A 35 12.98 3.54 -15.94
CA HIS A 35 13.21 3.27 -17.35
C HIS A 35 12.42 4.23 -18.24
N ASN A 36 12.82 4.33 -19.50
CA ASN A 36 12.18 5.17 -20.51
C ASN A 36 12.03 6.63 -20.05
N ASN A 37 10.85 7.21 -20.22
CA ASN A 37 10.51 8.56 -19.79
C ASN A 37 9.97 8.66 -18.35
N LYS A 38 9.99 7.55 -17.60
CA LYS A 38 9.58 7.51 -16.19
C LYS A 38 10.79 7.17 -15.32
N ARG A 39 11.64 8.18 -15.13
CA ARG A 39 12.87 8.13 -14.33
C ARG A 39 12.78 9.13 -13.20
N TYR A 40 13.32 8.76 -12.04
CA TYR A 40 13.18 9.53 -10.81
C TYR A 40 14.48 9.54 -10.01
N ARG A 41 14.81 10.70 -9.45
CA ARG A 41 15.91 10.88 -8.50
C ARG A 41 15.43 10.51 -7.11
N LEU A 42 16.19 9.68 -6.42
CA LEU A 42 15.89 9.19 -5.08
C LEU A 42 16.39 10.17 -4.00
N ASP A 43 15.53 10.48 -3.04
CA ASP A 43 15.84 11.14 -1.78
C ASP A 43 15.40 10.25 -0.61
N THR A 44 16.37 9.63 0.06
CA THR A 44 16.12 8.74 1.21
C THR A 44 16.01 9.50 2.53
N LYS A 45 16.23 10.82 2.52
CA LYS A 45 16.22 11.68 3.72
C LYS A 45 14.95 12.48 3.87
N TRP A 46 14.12 12.50 2.84
CA TRP A 46 12.83 13.17 2.91
C TRP A 46 11.97 12.55 4.02
N GLY A 47 11.36 13.39 4.83
CA GLY A 47 10.44 12.95 5.89
C GLY A 47 11.11 12.34 7.11
N GLU A 48 12.45 12.30 7.20
CA GLU A 48 13.16 11.83 8.39
C GLU A 48 12.92 12.79 9.56
N LEU A 49 12.42 12.24 10.68
CA LEU A 49 12.09 12.99 11.90
C LEU A 49 12.92 12.47 13.08
N ASP A 50 12.82 13.17 14.22
CA ASP A 50 13.31 12.68 15.50
C ASP A 50 12.49 11.46 15.95
N ALA A 51 13.04 10.27 15.78
CA ALA A 51 12.37 9.01 16.08
C ALA A 51 12.00 8.83 17.57
N ALA A 52 12.62 9.57 18.47
CA ALA A 52 12.24 9.55 19.89
C ALA A 52 10.92 10.27 20.14
N LYS A 53 10.64 11.31 19.33
CA LYS A 53 9.41 12.12 19.42
C LYS A 53 8.31 11.66 18.49
N TYR A 54 8.66 11.33 17.26
CA TYR A 54 7.74 11.01 16.18
C TYR A 54 8.08 9.66 15.53
N PRO A 55 8.07 8.55 16.30
CA PRO A 55 8.43 7.25 15.77
C PRO A 55 7.49 6.82 14.65
N VAL A 56 8.00 5.99 13.76
CA VAL A 56 7.21 5.16 12.84
C VAL A 56 7.48 3.71 13.17
N LYS A 57 6.49 2.83 12.96
CA LYS A 57 6.67 1.40 13.03
C LYS A 57 6.66 0.82 11.62
N ASP A 58 5.50 0.55 11.07
CA ASP A 58 5.33 0.21 9.66
C ASP A 58 4.66 1.39 8.97
N CYS A 59 5.29 1.94 7.95
CA CYS A 59 4.68 2.97 7.11
C CYS A 59 3.82 2.26 6.05
N HIS A 60 2.49 2.46 6.11
CA HIS A 60 1.59 1.72 5.25
C HIS A 60 1.18 2.51 4.02
N GLU A 61 0.54 3.65 4.18
CA GLU A 61 0.01 4.41 3.06
C GLU A 61 0.16 5.91 3.22
N MET A 62 0.10 6.61 2.10
CA MET A 62 0.25 8.06 2.03
C MET A 62 -0.74 8.67 1.05
N VAL A 63 -1.20 9.89 1.36
CA VAL A 63 -2.06 10.69 0.47
C VAL A 63 -1.62 12.16 0.49
N GLN A 64 -1.88 12.88 -0.61
CA GLN A 64 -1.75 14.34 -0.65
C GLN A 64 -3.12 14.98 -0.50
N ASP A 65 -3.27 15.94 0.42
CA ASP A 65 -4.49 16.72 0.57
C ASP A 65 -4.54 17.94 -0.37
N SER A 66 -5.68 18.62 -0.41
CA SER A 66 -5.87 19.81 -1.26
C SER A 66 -5.01 21.02 -0.86
N LYS A 67 -4.41 21.00 0.31
CA LYS A 67 -3.44 22.02 0.78
C LYS A 67 -2.00 21.68 0.38
N GLY A 68 -1.79 20.58 -0.34
CA GLY A 68 -0.48 20.10 -0.75
C GLY A 68 0.32 19.42 0.35
N ARG A 69 -0.31 19.08 1.49
CA ARG A 69 0.34 18.35 2.58
C ARG A 69 0.36 16.86 2.26
N ILE A 70 1.39 16.17 2.72
CA ILE A 70 1.52 14.72 2.58
C ILE A 70 1.20 14.08 3.93
N LEU A 71 0.18 13.24 3.96
CA LEU A 71 -0.27 12.51 5.13
C LEU A 71 0.26 11.08 5.06
N LEU A 72 0.99 10.64 6.05
CA LEU A 72 1.50 9.28 6.22
C LEU A 72 0.66 8.56 7.27
N LEU A 73 0.19 7.37 6.95
CA LEU A 73 -0.41 6.44 7.91
C LEU A 73 0.64 5.41 8.38
N THR A 74 0.75 5.22 9.68
CA THR A 74 1.58 4.20 10.32
C THR A 74 0.81 3.51 11.44
N ASN A 75 1.15 2.25 11.74
CA ASN A 75 0.58 1.52 12.88
C ASN A 75 1.33 1.80 14.21
N GLU A 76 2.11 2.88 14.27
CA GLU A 76 2.70 3.40 15.50
C GLU A 76 1.65 4.20 16.29
N THR A 77 1.30 3.71 17.47
CA THR A 77 0.19 4.29 18.25
C THR A 77 0.54 5.53 19.06
N LYS A 78 1.75 6.06 18.96
CA LYS A 78 2.05 7.42 19.45
C LYS A 78 1.58 8.49 18.47
N ASN A 79 1.54 8.17 17.19
CA ASN A 79 1.19 9.08 16.10
C ASN A 79 0.82 8.28 14.84
N ASN A 80 -0.41 7.77 14.78
CA ASN A 80 -0.85 6.98 13.61
C ASN A 80 -0.79 7.75 12.30
N VAL A 81 -1.02 9.07 12.32
CA VAL A 81 -0.92 9.93 11.15
C VAL A 81 0.12 11.01 11.39
N ILE A 82 1.05 11.13 10.46
CA ILE A 82 2.08 12.17 10.42
C ILE A 82 1.83 13.03 9.19
N ILE A 83 1.75 14.35 9.38
CA ILE A 83 1.46 15.31 8.30
C ILE A 83 2.72 16.11 8.00
N TYR A 84 3.18 16.05 6.75
CA TYR A 84 4.35 16.75 6.25
C TYR A 84 3.98 17.85 5.26
N ASP A 85 4.86 18.84 5.12
CA ASP A 85 4.91 19.64 3.91
C ASP A 85 5.65 18.88 2.79
N LYS A 86 5.61 19.38 1.54
CA LYS A 86 6.30 18.75 0.39
C LYS A 86 7.84 18.68 0.53
N LYS A 87 8.42 19.42 1.48
CA LYS A 87 9.86 19.41 1.78
C LYS A 87 10.23 18.38 2.85
N GLY A 88 9.24 17.65 3.39
CA GLY A 88 9.45 16.65 4.44
C GLY A 88 9.49 17.23 5.85
N LYS A 89 9.13 18.51 6.02
CA LYS A 89 9.03 19.11 7.36
C LYS A 89 7.72 18.70 8.01
N LEU A 90 7.78 18.31 9.27
CA LEU A 90 6.62 18.02 10.09
C LEU A 90 5.71 19.25 10.21
N ILE A 91 4.42 19.05 9.97
CA ILE A 91 3.35 20.04 10.23
C ILE A 91 2.60 19.65 11.49
N ASP A 92 2.10 18.40 11.58
CA ASP A 92 1.27 17.92 12.68
C ASP A 92 1.31 16.39 12.78
N THR A 93 0.82 15.85 13.91
CA THR A 93 0.60 14.42 14.11
C THR A 93 -0.67 14.17 14.92
N TRP A 94 -1.36 13.05 14.64
CA TRP A 94 -2.50 12.62 15.44
C TRP A 94 -2.72 11.11 15.37
N GLY A 95 -3.66 10.62 16.20
CA GLY A 95 -4.07 9.21 16.22
C GLY A 95 -3.22 8.36 17.16
N THR A 96 -3.92 7.64 18.05
CA THR A 96 -3.31 6.74 19.04
C THR A 96 -4.08 5.43 19.17
N THR A 97 -5.15 5.27 18.37
CA THR A 97 -6.15 4.20 18.54
C THR A 97 -6.26 3.25 17.35
N TYR A 98 -5.32 3.34 16.40
CA TYR A 98 -5.29 2.53 15.20
C TYR A 98 -4.08 1.58 15.19
N PRO A 99 -4.07 0.52 16.03
CA PRO A 99 -2.90 -0.38 16.17
C PRO A 99 -2.68 -1.27 14.95
N GLY A 100 -3.70 -1.47 14.13
CA GLY A 100 -3.66 -2.19 12.86
C GLY A 100 -3.82 -1.29 11.65
N ALA A 101 -3.50 0.01 11.77
CA ALA A 101 -3.61 0.96 10.67
C ALA A 101 -2.91 0.45 9.41
N HIS A 102 -3.65 0.35 8.27
CA HIS A 102 -3.18 -0.25 7.04
C HIS A 102 -3.54 0.57 5.80
N GLY A 103 -4.82 0.66 5.43
CA GLY A 103 -5.28 1.44 4.27
C GLY A 103 -5.59 2.89 4.62
N LEU A 104 -5.28 3.83 3.71
CA LEU A 104 -5.57 5.26 3.85
C LEU A 104 -6.09 5.84 2.54
N THR A 105 -7.37 6.18 2.50
CA THR A 105 -7.98 6.83 1.34
C THR A 105 -8.44 8.24 1.68
N LEU A 106 -8.03 9.22 0.87
CA LEU A 106 -8.53 10.60 0.94
C LEU A 106 -9.73 10.73 0.00
N PHE A 107 -10.79 11.34 0.47
CA PHE A 107 -11.98 11.64 -0.33
C PHE A 107 -12.47 13.07 -0.07
N ASN A 108 -12.87 13.77 -1.14
CA ASN A 108 -13.50 15.09 -1.03
C ASN A 108 -15.02 14.89 -1.00
N GLU A 109 -15.62 15.05 0.17
CA GLU A 109 -17.04 14.93 0.37
C GLU A 109 -17.69 16.32 0.39
N ASN A 110 -18.27 16.75 -0.73
CA ASN A 110 -18.95 18.05 -0.86
C ASN A 110 -18.10 19.25 -0.44
N GLY A 111 -16.79 19.22 -0.75
CA GLY A 111 -15.85 20.29 -0.43
C GLY A 111 -15.11 20.13 0.91
N ALA A 112 -15.48 19.14 1.72
CA ALA A 112 -14.75 18.74 2.92
C ALA A 112 -13.92 17.49 2.65
N GLU A 113 -12.64 17.54 2.94
CA GLU A 113 -11.77 16.35 2.84
C GLU A 113 -11.93 15.46 4.07
N VAL A 114 -12.07 14.17 3.82
CA VAL A 114 -12.17 13.12 4.83
C VAL A 114 -11.20 12.00 4.52
N LEU A 115 -10.80 11.28 5.55
CA LEU A 115 -9.96 10.09 5.44
C LEU A 115 -10.76 8.84 5.75
N PHE A 116 -10.46 7.75 5.05
CA PHE A 116 -10.90 6.41 5.41
C PHE A 116 -9.65 5.61 5.80
N ILE A 117 -9.68 5.03 7.00
CA ILE A 117 -8.59 4.23 7.57
C ILE A 117 -9.09 2.80 7.72
N CYS A 118 -8.41 1.84 7.10
CA CYS A 118 -8.58 0.43 7.40
C CYS A 118 -7.71 0.07 8.59
N ASP A 119 -8.30 -0.51 9.64
CA ASP A 119 -7.56 -1.03 10.79
C ASP A 119 -7.76 -2.54 10.91
N ASN A 120 -6.69 -3.27 10.65
CA ASN A 120 -6.67 -4.73 10.64
C ASN A 120 -6.95 -5.34 12.03
N ASN A 121 -6.49 -4.69 13.11
CA ASN A 121 -6.63 -5.18 14.47
C ASN A 121 -7.98 -4.80 15.08
N ARG A 122 -8.57 -3.68 14.64
CA ARG A 122 -9.93 -3.28 15.02
C ARG A 122 -10.98 -4.02 14.19
N HIS A 123 -10.60 -4.62 13.06
CA HIS A 123 -11.54 -5.23 12.09
C HIS A 123 -12.59 -4.24 11.59
N GLN A 124 -12.16 -3.01 11.34
CA GLN A 124 -13.03 -1.87 11.04
C GLN A 124 -12.45 -1.01 9.92
N VAL A 125 -13.34 -0.28 9.26
CA VAL A 125 -12.97 0.89 8.45
C VAL A 125 -13.52 2.12 9.14
N ILE A 126 -12.67 3.12 9.36
CA ILE A 126 -13.00 4.33 10.09
C ILE A 126 -12.91 5.53 9.16
N LYS A 127 -14.01 6.28 9.02
CA LYS A 127 -14.02 7.56 8.33
C LYS A 127 -13.72 8.66 9.35
N THR A 128 -12.75 9.54 9.05
CA THR A 128 -12.38 10.65 9.93
C THR A 128 -12.33 11.97 9.16
N THR A 129 -12.35 13.10 9.88
CA THR A 129 -11.84 14.36 9.35
C THR A 129 -10.33 14.30 9.16
N ILE A 130 -9.74 15.27 8.45
CA ILE A 130 -8.26 15.35 8.25
C ILE A 130 -7.49 15.46 9.57
N ASP A 131 -8.11 16.02 10.62
CA ASP A 131 -7.56 16.19 11.97
C ASP A 131 -7.93 15.03 12.92
N GLY A 132 -8.51 13.93 12.40
CA GLY A 132 -8.67 12.67 13.13
C GLY A 132 -9.96 12.51 13.93
N ARG A 133 -10.96 13.42 13.82
CA ARG A 133 -12.27 13.20 14.46
C ARG A 133 -13.04 12.12 13.70
N GLU A 134 -13.41 11.04 14.36
CA GLU A 134 -14.20 9.96 13.78
C GLU A 134 -15.61 10.44 13.37
N LEU A 135 -16.04 10.08 12.16
CA LEU A 135 -17.33 10.46 11.56
C LEU A 135 -18.24 9.25 11.32
N LEU A 136 -17.64 8.11 10.94
CA LEU A 136 -18.33 6.86 10.67
C LEU A 136 -17.39 5.69 10.99
N VAL A 137 -17.95 4.63 11.54
CA VAL A 137 -17.23 3.35 11.73
C VAL A 137 -18.02 2.26 11.03
N LEU A 138 -17.36 1.55 10.12
CA LEU A 138 -17.89 0.33 9.49
C LEU A 138 -17.29 -0.85 10.24
N ASP A 139 -18.12 -1.57 10.95
CA ASP A 139 -17.78 -2.83 11.61
C ASP A 139 -17.68 -3.97 10.57
N TRP A 140 -17.28 -5.16 11.05
CA TRP A 140 -17.28 -6.35 10.21
C TRP A 140 -18.67 -6.61 9.60
N PRO A 141 -18.76 -6.99 8.31
CA PRO A 141 -20.00 -6.95 7.53
C PRO A 141 -20.87 -8.21 7.78
N LYS A 142 -21.64 -8.21 8.85
CA LYS A 142 -22.58 -9.31 9.23
C LYS A 142 -23.60 -9.57 8.12
N GLU A 143 -24.04 -8.51 7.45
CA GLU A 143 -25.09 -8.52 6.44
C GLU A 143 -24.73 -9.35 5.22
N THR A 144 -23.45 -9.60 4.99
CA THR A 144 -22.98 -10.46 3.89
C THR A 144 -23.32 -11.91 4.09
N GLY A 145 -23.51 -12.35 5.34
CA GLY A 145 -23.62 -13.76 5.71
C GLY A 145 -22.33 -14.57 5.53
N MET A 146 -21.25 -13.92 5.10
CA MET A 146 -19.95 -14.58 4.82
C MET A 146 -19.05 -14.70 6.05
N TYR A 147 -19.26 -13.85 7.04
CA TYR A 147 -18.45 -13.80 8.27
C TYR A 147 -19.27 -14.26 9.46
N THR A 148 -18.65 -15.02 10.36
CA THR A 148 -19.27 -15.55 11.59
C THR A 148 -18.83 -14.78 12.83
N LYS A 149 -17.68 -14.10 12.76
CA LYS A 149 -17.06 -13.35 13.86
C LYS A 149 -16.16 -12.24 13.32
N PRO A 150 -15.85 -11.20 14.11
CA PRO A 150 -15.09 -10.04 13.66
C PRO A 150 -13.70 -10.37 13.11
N ASP A 151 -12.96 -11.29 13.75
CA ASP A 151 -11.58 -11.62 13.39
C ASP A 151 -11.43 -12.39 12.05
N GLU A 152 -12.53 -12.74 11.39
CA GLU A 152 -12.53 -13.23 10.02
C GLU A 152 -12.50 -12.11 8.98
N TYR A 153 -12.79 -10.85 9.38
CA TYR A 153 -12.76 -9.67 8.53
C TYR A 153 -11.53 -8.83 8.84
N ILE A 154 -10.63 -8.68 7.87
CA ILE A 154 -9.36 -7.97 8.05
C ILE A 154 -9.16 -7.02 6.86
N PRO A 155 -9.80 -5.81 6.93
CA PRO A 155 -9.84 -4.87 5.81
C PRO A 155 -8.45 -4.29 5.53
N THR A 156 -8.10 -4.21 4.26
CA THR A 156 -6.78 -3.75 3.81
C THR A 156 -6.82 -2.39 3.13
N GLU A 157 -7.87 -2.09 2.37
CA GLU A 157 -7.95 -0.86 1.58
C GLU A 157 -9.38 -0.45 1.30
N THR A 158 -9.57 0.85 1.00
CA THR A 158 -10.83 1.39 0.52
C THR A 158 -10.69 2.13 -0.82
N ALA A 159 -11.78 2.18 -1.58
CA ALA A 159 -11.94 3.10 -2.71
C ALA A 159 -13.32 3.76 -2.63
N ILE A 160 -13.36 5.08 -2.79
CA ILE A 160 -14.59 5.85 -2.61
C ILE A 160 -15.05 6.38 -3.98
N ALA A 161 -16.25 6.00 -4.40
CA ALA A 161 -16.82 6.45 -5.65
C ALA A 161 -17.33 7.90 -5.56
N SER A 162 -17.50 8.55 -6.71
CA SER A 162 -17.96 9.94 -6.78
C SER A 162 -19.35 10.18 -6.17
N ASN A 163 -20.19 9.13 -6.08
CA ASN A 163 -21.47 9.16 -5.40
C ASN A 163 -21.38 8.88 -3.89
N GLY A 164 -20.16 8.66 -3.38
CA GLY A 164 -19.87 8.35 -1.98
C GLY A 164 -19.93 6.86 -1.63
N ASP A 165 -20.21 5.96 -2.57
CA ASP A 165 -20.16 4.51 -2.30
C ASP A 165 -18.74 4.09 -1.91
N ILE A 166 -18.65 3.23 -0.90
CA ILE A 166 -17.42 2.77 -0.28
C ILE A 166 -17.17 1.32 -0.68
N TYR A 167 -16.05 1.07 -1.34
CA TYR A 167 -15.58 -0.29 -1.64
C TYR A 167 -14.46 -0.64 -0.67
N VAL A 168 -14.60 -1.73 0.06
CA VAL A 168 -13.62 -2.20 1.03
C VAL A 168 -13.04 -3.53 0.56
N ALA A 169 -11.73 -3.62 0.47
CA ALA A 169 -11.03 -4.87 0.22
C ALA A 169 -10.73 -5.58 1.55
N ASP A 170 -11.20 -6.81 1.70
CA ASP A 170 -10.94 -7.68 2.86
C ASP A 170 -9.74 -8.62 2.56
N GLY A 171 -8.59 -8.03 2.22
CA GLY A 171 -7.47 -8.75 1.61
C GLY A 171 -6.69 -9.67 2.55
N TYR A 172 -6.83 -9.53 3.85
CA TYR A 172 -6.26 -10.46 4.83
C TYR A 172 -7.31 -11.36 5.49
N GLY A 173 -8.59 -11.14 5.20
CA GLY A 173 -9.70 -11.98 5.62
C GLY A 173 -10.08 -13.00 4.54
N LYS A 174 -11.22 -12.82 3.91
CA LYS A 174 -11.82 -13.75 2.93
C LYS A 174 -11.70 -13.32 1.47
N ASP A 175 -10.94 -12.27 1.18
CA ASP A 175 -10.68 -11.74 -0.16
C ASP A 175 -11.92 -11.19 -0.88
N PHE A 176 -12.97 -10.80 -0.16
CA PHE A 176 -14.12 -10.11 -0.74
C PHE A 176 -13.84 -8.62 -0.92
N ILE A 177 -14.49 -8.04 -1.93
CA ILE A 177 -14.73 -6.60 -2.01
C ILE A 177 -16.15 -6.35 -1.55
N ILE A 178 -16.31 -5.55 -0.51
CA ILE A 178 -17.59 -5.21 0.09
C ILE A 178 -17.96 -3.78 -0.30
N GLN A 179 -19.15 -3.59 -0.89
CA GLN A 179 -19.67 -2.27 -1.24
C GLN A 179 -20.71 -1.81 -0.23
N TYR A 180 -20.52 -0.59 0.26
CA TYR A 180 -21.48 0.14 1.09
C TYR A 180 -21.89 1.44 0.38
N ASN A 181 -23.03 1.99 0.74
CA ASN A 181 -23.36 3.35 0.35
C ASN A 181 -22.64 4.38 1.24
N TYR A 182 -22.79 5.67 0.94
CA TYR A 182 -22.14 6.78 1.68
C TYR A 182 -22.53 6.86 3.17
N LYS A 183 -23.63 6.19 3.59
CA LYS A 183 -24.05 6.08 4.99
C LYS A 183 -23.45 4.89 5.71
N GLY A 184 -22.74 4.01 5.00
CA GLY A 184 -22.21 2.75 5.53
C GLY A 184 -23.21 1.60 5.53
N GLU A 185 -24.32 1.71 4.78
CA GLU A 185 -25.27 0.62 4.61
C GLU A 185 -24.77 -0.35 3.53
N TYR A 186 -24.77 -1.65 3.84
CA TYR A 186 -24.31 -2.70 2.92
C TYR A 186 -25.15 -2.74 1.64
N ILE A 187 -24.46 -2.87 0.49
CA ILE A 187 -25.09 -3.02 -0.82
C ILE A 187 -24.87 -4.44 -1.36
N ARG A 188 -23.62 -4.86 -1.48
CA ARG A 188 -23.22 -6.16 -2.03
C ARG A 188 -21.77 -6.52 -1.67
N HIS A 189 -21.39 -7.73 -2.00
CA HIS A 189 -20.00 -8.16 -2.05
C HIS A 189 -19.74 -9.02 -3.28
N PHE A 190 -18.46 -9.13 -3.69
CA PHE A 190 -18.02 -9.92 -4.83
C PHE A 190 -16.54 -10.30 -4.69
N GLY A 191 -16.00 -11.07 -5.64
CA GLY A 191 -14.66 -11.63 -5.56
C GLY A 191 -14.64 -12.84 -4.65
N GLY A 192 -13.96 -12.72 -3.52
CA GLY A 192 -13.76 -13.80 -2.58
C GLY A 192 -12.64 -14.74 -2.98
N ARG A 193 -12.12 -15.50 -2.01
CA ARG A 193 -10.99 -16.42 -2.23
C ARG A 193 -11.36 -17.57 -3.16
N GLY A 194 -10.52 -17.85 -4.16
CA GLY A 194 -10.71 -18.97 -5.07
C GLY A 194 -9.81 -18.92 -6.30
N ASP A 195 -10.00 -19.89 -7.21
CA ASP A 195 -9.11 -20.12 -8.36
C ASP A 195 -9.71 -19.66 -9.70
N LYS A 196 -10.96 -19.21 -9.73
CA LYS A 196 -11.59 -18.70 -10.94
C LYS A 196 -11.09 -17.30 -11.27
N ASP A 197 -11.30 -16.87 -12.52
CA ASP A 197 -10.90 -15.52 -12.97
C ASP A 197 -11.50 -14.41 -12.12
N GLU A 198 -12.75 -14.58 -11.69
CA GLU A 198 -13.45 -13.62 -10.82
C GLU A 198 -13.06 -13.72 -9.34
N ASN A 199 -12.24 -14.70 -8.91
CA ASN A 199 -11.79 -14.81 -7.54
C ASN A 199 -10.49 -14.05 -7.31
N LEU A 200 -10.20 -13.77 -6.05
CA LEU A 200 -9.04 -13.02 -5.58
C LEU A 200 -8.21 -13.89 -4.61
N LEU A 201 -6.90 -13.66 -4.60
CA LEU A 201 -5.98 -14.22 -3.60
C LEU A 201 -5.14 -13.09 -3.03
N ASN A 202 -5.41 -12.72 -1.79
CA ASN A 202 -4.91 -11.53 -1.12
C ASN A 202 -5.35 -10.25 -1.86
N ALA A 203 -6.63 -9.91 -1.72
CA ALA A 203 -7.26 -8.70 -2.27
C ALA A 203 -6.74 -7.44 -1.55
N HIS A 204 -5.45 -7.14 -1.73
CA HIS A 204 -4.71 -6.20 -0.88
C HIS A 204 -5.06 -4.74 -1.11
N GLY A 205 -5.37 -4.35 -2.32
CA GLY A 205 -5.67 -2.97 -2.69
C GLY A 205 -6.83 -2.86 -3.66
N VAL A 206 -7.51 -1.74 -3.65
CA VAL A 206 -8.58 -1.40 -4.59
C VAL A 206 -8.51 0.08 -4.95
N CYS A 207 -8.70 0.43 -6.21
CA CYS A 207 -8.93 1.80 -6.64
C CYS A 207 -10.02 1.87 -7.70
N ILE A 208 -10.57 3.06 -7.92
CA ILE A 208 -11.49 3.31 -9.02
C ILE A 208 -10.72 3.92 -10.19
N ASP A 209 -10.80 3.27 -11.33
CA ASP A 209 -10.18 3.72 -12.57
C ASP A 209 -11.15 4.63 -13.35
N TYR A 210 -10.91 5.93 -13.28
CA TYR A 210 -11.64 6.95 -14.02
C TYR A 210 -10.97 7.33 -15.35
N ARG A 211 -9.90 6.65 -15.80
CA ARG A 211 -9.25 6.94 -17.09
C ARG A 211 -10.22 6.78 -18.27
N HIS A 212 -11.20 5.90 -18.12
CA HIS A 212 -12.36 5.79 -19.01
C HIS A 212 -13.58 6.46 -18.37
N LYS A 213 -13.64 7.78 -18.43
CA LYS A 213 -14.61 8.63 -17.70
C LYS A 213 -16.10 8.19 -17.79
N LYS A 214 -16.54 7.63 -18.94
CA LYS A 214 -17.93 7.19 -19.15
C LYS A 214 -18.24 5.84 -18.48
N HIS A 215 -17.23 5.04 -18.21
CA HIS A 215 -17.37 3.68 -17.68
C HIS A 215 -16.27 3.43 -16.65
N PRO A 216 -16.38 4.03 -15.46
CA PRO A 216 -15.40 3.78 -14.40
C PRO A 216 -15.41 2.28 -14.04
N THR A 217 -14.26 1.76 -13.64
CA THR A 217 -14.08 0.38 -13.24
C THR A 217 -13.29 0.31 -11.94
N LEU A 218 -13.33 -0.82 -11.26
CA LEU A 218 -12.45 -1.11 -10.14
C LEU A 218 -11.21 -1.84 -10.65
N ILE A 219 -10.04 -1.43 -10.16
CA ILE A 219 -8.81 -2.21 -10.26
C ILE A 219 -8.49 -2.72 -8.87
N ILE A 220 -8.40 -4.04 -8.73
CA ILE A 220 -8.22 -4.74 -7.47
C ILE A 220 -6.94 -5.54 -7.52
N THR A 221 -6.12 -5.42 -6.51
CA THR A 221 -4.92 -6.24 -6.36
C THR A 221 -5.30 -7.67 -6.01
N SER A 222 -4.78 -8.64 -6.76
CA SER A 222 -4.72 -10.03 -6.35
C SER A 222 -3.25 -10.41 -6.18
N ARG A 223 -2.70 -10.08 -5.02
CA ARG A 223 -1.25 -10.06 -4.74
C ARG A 223 -0.61 -11.41 -4.96
N GLN A 224 -1.19 -12.48 -4.43
CA GLN A 224 -0.66 -13.84 -4.56
C GLN A 224 -0.78 -14.42 -5.98
N GLN A 225 -1.61 -13.82 -6.84
CA GLN A 225 -1.72 -14.15 -8.25
C GLN A 225 -0.81 -13.25 -9.12
N ASN A 226 -0.04 -12.34 -8.54
CA ASN A 226 0.84 -11.39 -9.26
C ASN A 226 0.09 -10.62 -10.35
N CYS A 227 -1.04 -10.02 -10.00
CA CYS A 227 -1.86 -9.30 -10.97
C CYS A 227 -2.73 -8.24 -10.31
N PHE A 228 -3.23 -7.35 -11.16
CA PHE A 228 -4.47 -6.64 -10.88
C PHE A 228 -5.61 -7.31 -11.63
N LYS A 229 -6.81 -7.23 -11.07
CA LYS A 229 -8.05 -7.66 -11.74
C LYS A 229 -8.98 -6.47 -11.89
N ARG A 230 -9.57 -6.33 -13.08
CA ARG A 230 -10.53 -5.27 -13.37
C ARG A 230 -11.94 -5.79 -13.23
N TYR A 231 -12.79 -5.00 -12.58
CA TYR A 231 -14.21 -5.27 -12.40
C TYR A 231 -15.05 -4.06 -12.77
N THR A 232 -16.32 -4.28 -13.14
CA THR A 232 -17.29 -3.18 -13.17
C THR A 232 -17.55 -2.66 -11.76
N MET A 233 -18.17 -1.50 -11.64
CA MET A 233 -18.57 -0.95 -10.33
C MET A 233 -19.58 -1.84 -9.60
N GLU A 234 -20.30 -2.70 -10.34
CA GLU A 234 -21.27 -3.67 -9.79
C GLU A 234 -20.62 -5.01 -9.40
N GLY A 235 -19.29 -5.15 -9.59
CA GLY A 235 -18.54 -6.34 -9.19
C GLY A 235 -18.47 -7.46 -10.22
N LYS A 236 -18.75 -7.17 -11.50
CA LYS A 236 -18.55 -8.14 -12.58
C LYS A 236 -17.11 -8.11 -13.06
N TYR A 237 -16.43 -9.27 -13.08
CA TYR A 237 -15.09 -9.42 -13.62
C TYR A 237 -15.01 -9.05 -15.11
N ILE A 238 -13.91 -8.39 -15.50
CA ILE A 238 -13.65 -7.94 -16.87
C ILE A 238 -12.37 -8.58 -17.42
N GLU A 239 -11.24 -8.40 -16.72
CA GLU A 239 -9.93 -8.87 -17.20
C GLU A 239 -8.90 -9.00 -16.06
N THR A 240 -7.82 -9.72 -16.35
CA THR A 240 -6.63 -9.80 -15.50
C THR A 240 -5.46 -9.06 -16.15
N ILE A 241 -4.84 -8.15 -15.39
CA ILE A 241 -3.62 -7.42 -15.76
C ILE A 241 -2.45 -8.15 -15.10
N SER A 242 -1.77 -9.00 -15.85
CA SER A 242 -0.69 -9.86 -15.35
C SER A 242 0.59 -9.08 -15.07
N LEU A 243 1.20 -9.34 -13.91
CA LEU A 243 2.43 -8.71 -13.42
C LEU A 243 3.37 -9.79 -12.85
N PRO A 244 3.91 -10.69 -13.68
CA PRO A 244 4.68 -11.84 -13.24
C PRO A 244 5.84 -11.45 -12.33
N GLY A 245 6.00 -12.15 -11.22
CA GLY A 245 7.06 -11.91 -10.24
C GLY A 245 6.81 -10.74 -9.29
N ALA A 246 5.73 -9.96 -9.46
CA ALA A 246 5.46 -8.76 -8.67
C ALA A 246 4.34 -8.98 -7.64
N TRP A 247 4.68 -8.97 -6.36
CA TRP A 247 3.70 -8.91 -5.27
C TRP A 247 3.23 -7.47 -5.07
N VAL A 248 2.33 -7.03 -5.95
CA VAL A 248 1.85 -5.66 -5.99
C VAL A 248 0.98 -5.30 -4.78
N CYS A 249 1.11 -4.05 -4.34
CA CYS A 249 0.27 -3.44 -3.32
C CYS A 249 -0.93 -2.71 -3.97
N ARG A 250 -1.39 -1.62 -3.36
CA ARG A 250 -2.50 -0.85 -3.87
C ARG A 250 -2.18 -0.21 -5.24
N PRO A 251 -3.11 -0.23 -6.21
CA PRO A 251 -2.99 0.55 -7.44
C PRO A 251 -3.33 2.02 -7.16
N VAL A 252 -2.47 2.94 -7.62
CA VAL A 252 -2.68 4.39 -7.53
C VAL A 252 -2.69 4.98 -8.93
N ILE A 253 -3.77 5.69 -9.29
CA ILE A 253 -3.93 6.29 -10.62
C ILE A 253 -3.69 7.80 -10.53
N LYS A 254 -2.79 8.30 -11.37
CA LYS A 254 -2.57 9.74 -11.59
C LYS A 254 -2.47 10.03 -13.08
N GLY A 255 -3.38 10.84 -13.61
CA GLY A 255 -3.49 11.06 -15.05
C GLY A 255 -3.72 9.76 -15.82
N ASP A 256 -2.91 9.52 -16.85
CA ASP A 256 -2.98 8.31 -17.68
C ASP A 256 -2.23 7.08 -17.08
N TYR A 257 -1.53 7.25 -15.96
CA TYR A 257 -0.64 6.23 -15.42
C TYR A 257 -1.23 5.56 -14.18
N LEU A 258 -0.87 4.29 -14.01
CA LEU A 258 -1.08 3.52 -12.79
C LEU A 258 0.28 3.23 -12.16
N TYR A 259 0.40 3.51 -10.88
CA TYR A 259 1.58 3.29 -10.07
C TYR A 259 1.27 2.25 -9.00
N ALA A 260 2.23 1.40 -8.68
CA ALA A 260 2.10 0.49 -7.54
C ALA A 260 3.46 0.16 -6.93
N ALA A 261 3.50 0.12 -5.62
CA ALA A 261 4.60 -0.53 -4.91
C ALA A 261 4.50 -2.04 -5.10
N VAL A 262 5.63 -2.69 -5.26
CA VAL A 262 5.78 -4.15 -5.28
C VAL A 262 6.48 -4.55 -3.99
N LEU A 263 5.73 -5.13 -3.06
CA LEU A 263 6.22 -5.47 -1.73
C LEU A 263 7.45 -6.39 -1.78
N GLN A 264 7.37 -7.41 -2.61
CA GLN A 264 8.41 -8.41 -2.85
C GLN A 264 8.35 -8.88 -4.30
N SER A 265 9.46 -9.36 -4.83
CA SER A 265 9.53 -9.93 -6.16
C SER A 265 9.68 -11.45 -6.14
N LYS A 266 9.46 -12.10 -7.30
CA LYS A 266 9.49 -13.55 -7.47
C LYS A 266 8.60 -14.30 -6.48
N ASN A 267 7.30 -13.87 -6.38
CA ASN A 267 6.32 -14.51 -5.50
C ASN A 267 6.74 -14.56 -4.03
N ALA A 268 7.41 -13.49 -3.55
CA ALA A 268 7.93 -13.38 -2.19
C ALA A 268 9.04 -14.36 -1.81
N GLU A 269 9.65 -15.03 -2.76
CA GLU A 269 10.83 -15.86 -2.49
C GLU A 269 12.00 -15.00 -1.98
N TRP A 270 12.10 -13.77 -2.49
CA TRP A 270 13.15 -12.83 -2.16
C TRP A 270 12.66 -11.78 -1.16
N LYS A 271 12.96 -11.99 0.10
CA LYS A 271 12.69 -11.02 1.15
C LYS A 271 13.41 -9.70 0.88
N GLN A 272 12.76 -8.56 1.23
CA GLN A 272 13.32 -7.22 1.04
C GLN A 272 13.71 -6.93 -0.42
N SER A 273 12.92 -7.41 -1.37
CA SER A 273 13.18 -7.34 -2.80
C SER A 273 12.15 -6.51 -3.54
N GLY A 274 11.65 -5.45 -2.90
CA GLY A 274 10.61 -4.60 -3.46
C GLY A 274 11.14 -3.58 -4.47
N PHE A 275 10.22 -3.12 -5.31
CA PHE A 275 10.46 -2.07 -6.29
C PHE A 275 9.15 -1.29 -6.55
N VAL A 276 9.14 -0.31 -7.43
CA VAL A 276 7.91 0.39 -7.83
C VAL A 276 7.67 0.18 -9.32
N THR A 277 6.47 -0.23 -9.70
CA THR A 277 6.06 -0.42 -11.08
C THR A 277 5.14 0.70 -11.57
N ILE A 278 5.30 1.10 -12.84
CA ILE A 278 4.49 2.13 -13.50
C ILE A 278 3.92 1.55 -14.78
N LEU A 279 2.59 1.62 -14.92
CA LEU A 279 1.86 1.19 -16.09
C LEU A 279 1.27 2.39 -16.83
N ASP A 280 1.19 2.31 -18.16
CA ASP A 280 0.53 3.31 -19.00
C ASP A 280 -1.02 3.18 -18.97
N LYS A 281 -1.71 4.02 -19.75
CA LYS A 281 -3.18 4.01 -19.87
C LYS A 281 -3.76 2.69 -20.42
N ASN A 282 -2.95 1.86 -21.08
CA ASN A 282 -3.32 0.56 -21.60
C ASN A 282 -2.92 -0.57 -20.63
N ASN A 283 -2.53 -0.23 -19.41
CA ASN A 283 -2.03 -1.14 -18.38
C ASN A 283 -0.76 -1.91 -18.79
N LYS A 284 0.05 -1.35 -19.69
CA LYS A 284 1.38 -1.86 -20.00
C LYS A 284 2.40 -1.31 -19.02
N VAL A 285 3.21 -2.17 -18.42
CA VAL A 285 4.37 -1.77 -17.61
C VAL A 285 5.35 -1.02 -18.50
N ILE A 286 5.71 0.20 -18.11
CA ILE A 286 6.62 1.07 -18.86
C ILE A 286 7.88 1.41 -18.06
N SER A 287 7.86 1.27 -16.74
CA SER A 287 9.03 1.49 -15.89
C SER A 287 8.92 0.69 -14.60
N ASN A 288 10.04 0.17 -14.13
CA ASN A 288 10.19 -0.42 -12.80
C ASN A 288 11.35 0.30 -12.09
N LEU A 289 11.05 1.07 -11.05
CA LEU A 289 12.03 1.82 -10.27
C LEU A 289 12.72 0.85 -9.30
N ALA A 290 14.02 0.65 -9.45
CA ALA A 290 14.83 -0.36 -8.80
C ALA A 290 14.49 -1.81 -9.18
N GLY A 291 13.80 -2.03 -10.30
CA GLY A 291 13.46 -3.34 -10.85
C GLY A 291 13.94 -3.53 -12.28
N THR A 292 13.70 -4.70 -12.85
CA THR A 292 14.06 -5.04 -14.24
C THR A 292 13.42 -4.08 -15.25
N ALA A 293 14.13 -3.78 -16.33
CA ALA A 293 13.53 -3.07 -17.47
C ALA A 293 12.33 -3.87 -18.01
N PRO A 294 11.22 -3.18 -18.35
CA PRO A 294 10.04 -3.86 -18.88
C PRO A 294 10.34 -4.53 -20.22
N VAL A 295 10.18 -5.85 -20.28
CA VAL A 295 10.29 -6.66 -21.49
C VAL A 295 8.98 -7.41 -21.70
N TYR A 296 8.56 -7.55 -22.94
CA TYR A 296 7.30 -8.20 -23.30
C TYR A 296 7.54 -9.38 -24.25
N SER A 297 6.92 -10.52 -23.95
CA SER A 297 6.87 -11.68 -24.83
C SER A 297 5.40 -12.02 -25.10
N LYS A 298 5.00 -12.04 -26.39
CA LYS A 298 3.61 -12.33 -26.81
C LYS A 298 2.55 -11.47 -26.10
N GLY A 299 2.88 -10.22 -25.79
CA GLY A 299 1.95 -9.27 -25.17
C GLY A 299 1.85 -9.34 -23.64
N VAL A 300 2.55 -10.28 -23.00
CA VAL A 300 2.64 -10.39 -21.53
C VAL A 300 4.00 -9.89 -21.07
N PRO A 301 4.11 -9.14 -19.96
CA PRO A 301 5.40 -8.76 -19.41
C PRO A 301 6.16 -10.01 -18.94
N GLU A 302 7.47 -10.02 -19.15
CA GLU A 302 8.34 -11.04 -18.56
C GLU A 302 8.43 -10.87 -17.04
N GLU A 303 8.96 -11.87 -16.35
CA GLU A 303 9.08 -11.86 -14.90
C GLU A 303 9.87 -10.65 -14.42
N MET A 304 9.27 -9.89 -13.51
CA MET A 304 9.84 -8.67 -12.92
C MET A 304 10.43 -8.96 -11.55
N TYR A 305 11.60 -8.41 -11.28
CA TYR A 305 12.26 -8.54 -9.99
C TYR A 305 13.14 -7.32 -9.69
N GLN A 306 13.48 -7.16 -8.41
CA GLN A 306 14.36 -6.08 -7.95
C GLN A 306 15.77 -6.26 -8.54
N THR A 307 16.35 -5.17 -9.07
CA THR A 307 17.73 -5.12 -9.56
C THR A 307 18.64 -4.29 -8.66
N GLU A 308 18.06 -3.32 -7.95
CA GLU A 308 18.79 -2.43 -7.05
C GLU A 308 18.17 -2.47 -5.66
N LYS A 309 18.96 -2.77 -4.63
CA LYS A 309 18.47 -2.90 -3.24
C LYS A 309 18.24 -1.55 -2.58
N VAL A 310 17.31 -0.78 -3.13
CA VAL A 310 16.91 0.54 -2.62
C VAL A 310 15.75 0.42 -1.64
N PHE A 311 14.71 -0.32 -2.04
CA PHE A 311 13.51 -0.53 -1.23
C PHE A 311 13.57 -1.90 -0.56
N GLN A 312 13.11 -1.96 0.69
CA GLN A 312 13.00 -3.22 1.41
C GLN A 312 11.64 -3.87 1.13
N TYR A 313 10.58 -3.27 1.66
CA TYR A 313 9.20 -3.68 1.50
C TYR A 313 8.35 -2.45 1.17
N PRO A 314 8.50 -1.86 -0.04
CA PRO A 314 7.67 -0.71 -0.41
C PRO A 314 6.20 -1.14 -0.42
N HIS A 315 5.38 -0.41 0.32
CA HIS A 315 4.00 -0.79 0.56
C HIS A 315 3.01 0.11 -0.18
N ASP A 316 3.36 1.38 -0.36
CA ASP A 316 2.52 2.34 -1.04
C ASP A 316 3.33 3.35 -1.86
N VAL A 317 2.63 3.96 -2.83
CA VAL A 317 3.10 5.07 -3.65
C VAL A 317 2.08 6.19 -3.59
N CYS A 318 2.46 7.34 -3.05
CA CYS A 318 1.69 8.58 -3.16
C CYS A 318 2.29 9.45 -4.26
N ILE A 319 1.46 10.00 -5.15
CA ILE A 319 1.90 10.91 -6.23
C ILE A 319 1.33 12.29 -5.97
N ASP A 320 2.19 13.30 -5.82
CA ASP A 320 1.76 14.68 -5.62
C ASP A 320 1.38 15.39 -6.94
N ASP A 321 0.99 16.65 -6.84
CA ASP A 321 0.62 17.50 -7.98
C ASP A 321 1.80 17.92 -8.85
N GLU A 322 3.05 17.72 -8.40
CA GLU A 322 4.30 17.93 -9.14
C GLU A 322 4.89 16.63 -9.70
N GLU A 323 4.14 15.53 -9.67
CA GLU A 323 4.57 14.17 -10.04
C GLU A 323 5.72 13.59 -9.19
N ASN A 324 6.03 14.18 -8.01
CA ASN A 324 6.89 13.49 -7.07
C ASN A 324 6.18 12.27 -6.51
N MET A 325 6.94 11.21 -6.25
CA MET A 325 6.44 10.00 -5.57
C MET A 325 6.98 9.94 -4.15
N TYR A 326 6.14 9.49 -3.23
CA TYR A 326 6.50 9.21 -1.85
C TYR A 326 6.26 7.73 -1.59
N ILE A 327 7.26 7.02 -1.08
CA ILE A 327 7.23 5.57 -0.94
C ILE A 327 7.22 5.22 0.54
N ALA A 328 6.08 4.73 1.02
CA ALA A 328 5.95 4.13 2.33
C ALA A 328 6.53 2.70 2.33
N GLN A 329 7.21 2.29 3.41
CA GLN A 329 7.82 0.97 3.52
C GLN A 329 7.35 0.25 4.78
N TRP A 330 6.84 -0.96 4.61
CA TRP A 330 6.43 -1.85 5.69
C TRP A 330 7.60 -2.71 6.15
N ASN A 331 7.61 -3.14 7.42
CA ASN A 331 8.62 -4.05 8.00
C ASN A 331 10.09 -3.71 7.62
N SER A 332 10.37 -2.41 7.55
CA SER A 332 11.65 -1.86 7.07
C SER A 332 12.59 -1.44 8.20
N GLY A 333 12.26 -1.75 9.46
CA GLY A 333 13.04 -1.36 10.61
C GLY A 333 12.87 0.13 10.97
N HIS A 334 11.63 0.62 10.93
CA HIS A 334 11.25 2.00 11.26
C HIS A 334 11.78 3.05 10.26
N VAL A 335 11.89 2.70 8.98
CA VAL A 335 12.32 3.62 7.93
C VAL A 335 11.21 4.60 7.59
N TYR A 336 11.51 5.90 7.59
CA TYR A 336 10.62 6.95 7.11
C TYR A 336 10.45 6.86 5.59
N PRO A 337 9.38 7.43 5.01
CA PRO A 337 9.14 7.38 3.58
C PRO A 337 10.28 8.02 2.76
N TYR A 338 10.55 7.46 1.59
CA TYR A 338 11.46 8.05 0.61
C TYR A 338 10.70 8.94 -0.37
N LYS A 339 11.37 9.94 -0.92
CA LYS A 339 10.86 10.75 -2.01
C LYS A 339 11.60 10.46 -3.31
N LEU A 340 10.87 10.42 -4.41
CA LEU A 340 11.41 10.30 -5.76
C LEU A 340 10.94 11.50 -6.58
N GLN A 341 11.88 12.23 -7.16
CA GLN A 341 11.61 13.41 -7.97
C GLN A 341 11.76 13.07 -9.46
N PRO A 342 10.81 13.45 -10.33
CA PRO A 342 10.91 13.15 -11.75
C PRO A 342 12.18 13.80 -12.32
N VAL A 343 12.84 13.07 -13.23
CA VAL A 343 14.01 13.55 -13.99
C VAL A 343 13.57 13.75 -15.43
N SER A 344 13.76 14.98 -15.94
CA SER A 344 13.48 15.34 -17.33
C SER A 344 14.41 14.65 -18.33
#